data_bc178a413a1fad66a551aea139db8408
#
_entry.id   bc178a413a1fad66a551aea139db8408
#
_cell.length_a   1.000
_cell.length_b   1.000
_cell.length_c   1.000
_cell.angle_alpha   90.00
_cell.angle_beta   90.00
_cell.angle_gamma   90.00
#
_symmetry.space_group_name_H-M   'P 1'
#
loop_
_entity.id
_entity.type
_entity.pdbx_description
1 polymer ?
#
loop_
_entity_poly.entity_id
_entity_poly.type
_entity_poly.pdbx_seq_one_letter_code
_entity_poly.pdbx_strand_id
1 'polypeptide(L)'
;MRSDAVERLEAGRTALLLFDLLEGHVHRDADSRARFAPVIANAARLLAAARGAGAMVVYAKADHRADRSTSARTLRDTDNRLRPIAPGDPDTPLLTGGTAESQVVKELAPRPEDIVVPKQRWSAFHGTYLDLALRTRRVDTIILAGGSTDVGIASTAFAARDFDYSLVIVSDACTSPEQDNHEQLMRRVFPRMARVRTTGEVVSMLEKC
;
A
#
# COMPACT_ATOMS: atom_id res chain seq x y z
N MET A 1 -4.47 33.85 -10.18
CA MET A 1 -3.12 33.26 -10.16
C MET A 1 -3.03 32.44 -8.88
N ARG A 2 -3.06 31.09 -8.97
CA ARG A 2 -2.68 30.26 -7.83
C ARG A 2 -1.17 30.29 -7.75
N SER A 3 -0.64 30.62 -6.59
CA SER A 3 0.79 30.62 -6.31
C SER A 3 1.37 29.24 -6.65
N ASP A 4 2.42 29.19 -7.47
CA ASP A 4 3.25 28.00 -7.72
C ASP A 4 4.13 27.64 -6.51
N ALA A 5 3.63 27.87 -5.30
CA ALA A 5 4.31 27.41 -4.10
C ALA A 5 4.38 25.87 -4.15
N VAL A 6 5.59 25.33 -4.12
CA VAL A 6 5.83 23.89 -4.07
C VAL A 6 5.04 23.36 -2.88
N GLU A 7 4.12 22.45 -3.16
CA GLU A 7 3.32 21.78 -2.13
C GLU A 7 4.26 20.98 -1.22
N ARG A 8 4.16 21.18 0.10
CA ARG A 8 5.07 20.55 1.07
C ARG A 8 4.33 19.64 2.02
N LEU A 9 5.03 18.60 2.45
CA LEU A 9 4.60 17.68 3.51
C LEU A 9 5.42 17.94 4.77
N GLU A 10 4.73 18.02 5.90
CA GLU A 10 5.36 18.05 7.21
C GLU A 10 5.79 16.62 7.58
N ALA A 11 7.09 16.32 7.44
CA ALA A 11 7.61 14.96 7.59
C ALA A 11 7.27 14.34 8.96
N GLY A 12 7.35 15.13 10.05
CA GLY A 12 7.01 14.65 11.40
C GLY A 12 5.53 14.29 11.61
N ARG A 13 4.65 14.65 10.67
CA ARG A 13 3.22 14.33 10.66
C ARG A 13 2.82 13.45 9.48
N THR A 14 3.79 12.95 8.73
CA THR A 14 3.58 12.16 7.51
C THR A 14 4.10 10.74 7.71
N ALA A 15 3.33 9.75 7.22
CA ALA A 15 3.78 8.37 7.10
C ALA A 15 3.82 7.94 5.63
N LEU A 16 4.88 7.23 5.25
CA LEU A 16 4.93 6.44 4.02
C LEU A 16 4.40 5.04 4.32
N LEU A 17 3.28 4.67 3.74
CA LEU A 17 2.68 3.35 3.84
C LEU A 17 2.94 2.55 2.55
N LEU A 18 3.80 1.54 2.65
CA LEU A 18 4.10 0.58 1.59
C LEU A 18 3.19 -0.64 1.74
N PHE A 19 2.39 -0.91 0.71
CA PHE A 19 1.33 -1.90 0.77
C PHE A 19 1.65 -3.15 -0.06
N ASP A 20 1.75 -4.32 0.59
CA ASP A 20 1.89 -5.65 -0.02
C ASP A 20 3.00 -5.80 -1.08
N LEU A 21 4.11 -5.08 -0.93
CA LEU A 21 5.30 -5.25 -1.74
C LEU A 21 6.10 -6.46 -1.24
N LEU A 22 5.51 -7.65 -1.40
CA LEU A 22 5.97 -8.91 -0.83
C LEU A 22 6.51 -9.85 -1.90
N GLU A 23 7.48 -10.71 -1.54
CA GLU A 23 8.12 -11.68 -2.44
C GLU A 23 7.08 -12.51 -3.22
N GLY A 24 6.06 -13.03 -2.55
CA GLY A 24 5.02 -13.86 -3.18
C GLY A 24 4.06 -13.10 -4.11
N HIS A 25 3.97 -11.78 -4.01
CA HIS A 25 3.21 -10.96 -4.96
C HIS A 25 4.06 -10.50 -6.13
N VAL A 26 5.27 -10.00 -5.82
CA VAL A 26 6.18 -9.42 -6.80
C VAL A 26 6.80 -10.49 -7.70
N HIS A 27 7.20 -11.61 -7.11
CA HIS A 27 7.95 -12.66 -7.80
C HIS A 27 7.11 -13.88 -8.16
N ARG A 28 5.77 -13.77 -8.09
CA ARG A 28 4.84 -14.87 -8.40
C ARG A 28 5.03 -15.46 -9.79
N ASP A 29 5.19 -14.61 -10.79
CA ASP A 29 5.35 -14.97 -12.19
C ASP A 29 6.11 -13.87 -12.96
N ALA A 30 6.37 -14.08 -14.26
CA ALA A 30 7.11 -13.12 -15.08
C ALA A 30 6.34 -11.80 -15.27
N ASP A 31 5.03 -11.85 -15.44
CA ASP A 31 4.18 -10.69 -15.64
C ASP A 31 4.11 -9.83 -14.36
N SER A 32 3.99 -10.48 -13.20
CA SER A 32 4.05 -9.82 -11.91
C SER A 32 5.39 -9.11 -11.71
N ARG A 33 6.50 -9.79 -11.99
CA ARG A 33 7.84 -9.18 -11.91
C ARG A 33 7.96 -7.95 -12.81
N ALA A 34 7.53 -8.05 -14.06
CA ALA A 34 7.60 -6.94 -15.01
C ALA A 34 6.75 -5.76 -14.54
N ARG A 35 5.52 -6.03 -14.08
CA ARG A 35 4.60 -5.01 -13.60
C ARG A 35 5.10 -4.32 -12.32
N PHE A 36 5.67 -5.06 -11.38
CA PHE A 36 6.16 -4.51 -10.12
C PHE A 36 7.54 -3.86 -10.22
N ALA A 37 8.35 -4.15 -11.23
CA ALA A 37 9.72 -3.60 -11.32
C ALA A 37 9.76 -2.06 -11.23
N PRO A 38 8.99 -1.28 -12.00
CA PRO A 38 8.96 0.18 -11.85
C PRO A 38 8.39 0.63 -10.50
N VAL A 39 7.42 -0.11 -9.94
CA VAL A 39 6.83 0.20 -8.63
C VAL A 39 7.86 0.05 -7.52
N ILE A 40 8.66 -1.04 -7.53
CA ILE A 40 9.73 -1.26 -6.55
C ILE A 40 10.80 -0.15 -6.65
N ALA A 41 11.22 0.19 -7.87
CA ALA A 41 12.20 1.26 -8.07
C ALA A 41 11.69 2.61 -7.51
N ASN A 42 10.44 2.95 -7.77
CA ASN A 42 9.81 4.17 -7.26
C ASN A 42 9.57 4.11 -5.74
N ALA A 43 9.13 2.97 -5.22
CA ALA A 43 8.98 2.77 -3.77
C ALA A 43 10.32 2.92 -3.03
N ALA A 44 11.42 2.45 -3.60
CA ALA A 44 12.77 2.63 -3.03
C ALA A 44 13.16 4.12 -2.96
N ARG A 45 12.83 4.91 -4.00
CA ARG A 45 13.05 6.38 -4.00
C ARG A 45 12.21 7.07 -2.92
N LEU A 46 10.93 6.71 -2.81
CA LEU A 46 10.04 7.22 -1.77
C LEU A 46 10.56 6.88 -0.38
N LEU A 47 11.00 5.63 -0.18
CA LEU A 47 11.54 5.14 1.08
C LEU A 47 12.80 5.92 1.50
N ALA A 48 13.71 6.16 0.55
CA ALA A 48 14.91 6.97 0.80
C ALA A 48 14.55 8.41 1.19
N ALA A 49 13.61 9.03 0.47
CA ALA A 49 13.16 10.40 0.75
C ALA A 49 12.44 10.50 2.10
N ALA A 50 11.51 9.58 2.40
CA ALA A 50 10.78 9.55 3.66
C ALA A 50 11.73 9.39 4.87
N ARG A 51 12.69 8.47 4.79
CA ARG A 51 13.71 8.27 5.83
C ARG A 51 14.62 9.50 5.97
N GLY A 52 15.07 10.08 4.87
CA GLY A 52 15.90 11.29 4.86
C GLY A 52 15.19 12.50 5.48
N ALA A 53 13.88 12.63 5.27
CA ALA A 53 13.06 13.68 5.85
C ALA A 53 12.68 13.41 7.33
N GLY A 54 12.77 12.17 7.80
CA GLY A 54 12.33 11.75 9.14
C GLY A 54 10.82 11.45 9.23
N ALA A 55 10.19 11.14 8.09
CA ALA A 55 8.81 10.67 8.07
C ALA A 55 8.71 9.23 8.60
N MET A 56 7.56 8.88 9.16
CA MET A 56 7.29 7.51 9.63
C MET A 56 7.21 6.56 8.44
N VAL A 57 7.82 5.37 8.56
CA VAL A 57 7.71 4.32 7.54
C VAL A 57 6.88 3.17 8.08
N VAL A 58 5.88 2.75 7.30
CA VAL A 58 4.95 1.67 7.63
C VAL A 58 4.85 0.69 6.47
N TYR A 59 4.89 -0.60 6.79
CA TYR A 59 4.63 -1.68 5.85
C TYR A 59 3.31 -2.36 6.21
N ALA A 60 2.31 -2.29 5.34
CA ALA A 60 1.11 -3.11 5.46
C ALA A 60 1.34 -4.42 4.72
N LYS A 61 1.33 -5.51 5.44
CA LYS A 61 1.78 -6.81 4.98
C LYS A 61 0.70 -7.86 5.13
N ALA A 62 0.33 -8.54 4.05
CA ALA A 62 -0.53 -9.72 4.13
C ALA A 62 0.15 -10.80 4.99
N ASP A 63 -0.57 -11.27 6.02
CA ASP A 63 -0.03 -12.19 7.01
C ASP A 63 -1.13 -13.11 7.52
N HIS A 64 -1.37 -14.21 6.81
CA HIS A 64 -2.39 -15.18 7.17
C HIS A 64 -1.82 -16.32 8.00
N ARG A 65 -2.63 -16.89 8.88
CA ARG A 65 -2.27 -18.10 9.60
C ARG A 65 -2.26 -19.30 8.68
N ALA A 66 -1.33 -20.24 8.92
CA ALA A 66 -1.22 -21.47 8.15
C ALA A 66 -2.48 -22.34 8.22
N ASP A 67 -3.20 -22.31 9.35
CA ASP A 67 -4.48 -23.01 9.55
C ASP A 67 -5.67 -22.33 8.87
N ARG A 68 -5.45 -21.26 8.12
CA ARG A 68 -6.47 -20.45 7.43
C ARG A 68 -7.55 -19.82 8.33
N SER A 69 -7.40 -19.84 9.64
CA SER A 69 -8.40 -19.26 10.58
C SER A 69 -8.56 -17.75 10.45
N THR A 70 -7.59 -17.07 9.85
CA THR A 70 -7.65 -15.62 9.55
C THR A 70 -8.04 -15.30 8.10
N SER A 71 -8.25 -16.33 7.27
CA SER A 71 -8.62 -16.13 5.87
C SER A 71 -10.05 -15.65 5.71
N ALA A 72 -10.31 -14.84 4.69
CA ALA A 72 -11.66 -14.43 4.36
C ALA A 72 -12.50 -15.65 3.93
N ARG A 73 -13.75 -15.69 4.43
CA ARG A 73 -14.74 -16.70 4.03
C ARG A 73 -15.73 -16.14 3.00
N THR A 74 -15.44 -14.97 2.47
CA THR A 74 -16.29 -14.35 1.48
C THR A 74 -16.19 -15.05 0.15
N LEU A 75 -17.23 -14.92 -0.63
CA LEU A 75 -17.27 -15.36 -1.99
C LEU A 75 -16.19 -14.66 -2.82
N ARG A 76 -15.50 -15.42 -3.66
CA ARG A 76 -14.62 -14.87 -4.66
C ARG A 76 -15.33 -14.88 -5.99
N ASP A 77 -15.31 -13.77 -6.67
CA ASP A 77 -16.01 -13.60 -7.92
C ASP A 77 -15.16 -12.81 -8.92
N THR A 78 -14.55 -13.53 -9.85
CA THR A 78 -13.84 -12.91 -10.97
C THR A 78 -14.68 -12.89 -12.25
N ASP A 79 -15.85 -13.55 -12.24
CA ASP A 79 -16.77 -13.67 -13.37
C ASP A 79 -18.21 -13.26 -13.02
N ASN A 80 -18.35 -12.50 -11.93
CA ASN A 80 -19.62 -12.03 -11.40
C ASN A 80 -20.63 -13.14 -10.98
N ARG A 81 -20.13 -14.30 -10.55
CA ARG A 81 -20.95 -15.47 -10.16
C ARG A 81 -20.95 -15.79 -8.67
N LEU A 82 -20.19 -15.06 -7.86
CA LEU A 82 -20.16 -15.17 -6.39
C LEU A 82 -20.03 -16.63 -5.88
N ARG A 83 -18.98 -17.31 -6.27
CA ARG A 83 -18.74 -18.69 -5.84
C ARG A 83 -18.14 -18.77 -4.45
N PRO A 84 -18.62 -19.67 -3.57
CA PRO A 84 -17.99 -19.93 -2.29
C PRO A 84 -16.54 -20.42 -2.49
N ILE A 85 -15.64 -19.95 -1.64
CA ILE A 85 -14.30 -20.50 -1.56
C ILE A 85 -14.39 -21.83 -0.83
N ALA A 86 -14.15 -22.93 -1.54
CA ALA A 86 -14.14 -24.27 -0.95
C ALA A 86 -12.82 -24.52 -0.19
N PRO A 87 -12.85 -25.34 0.89
CA PRO A 87 -11.61 -25.82 1.49
C PRO A 87 -10.78 -26.58 0.44
N GLY A 88 -9.53 -26.14 0.26
CA GLY A 88 -8.63 -26.74 -0.74
C GLY A 88 -8.69 -26.12 -2.14
N ASP A 89 -9.47 -25.07 -2.33
CA ASP A 89 -9.50 -24.33 -3.59
C ASP A 89 -8.10 -23.77 -3.92
N PRO A 90 -7.48 -24.16 -5.06
CA PRO A 90 -6.10 -23.81 -5.39
C PRO A 90 -5.90 -22.31 -5.70
N ASP A 91 -6.98 -21.57 -5.88
CA ASP A 91 -6.97 -20.23 -6.46
C ASP A 91 -6.58 -19.08 -5.51
N THR A 92 -6.22 -19.38 -4.28
CA THR A 92 -5.77 -18.30 -3.39
C THR A 92 -4.47 -18.70 -2.73
N PRO A 93 -3.31 -18.36 -3.30
CA PRO A 93 -2.08 -18.38 -2.54
C PRO A 93 -2.21 -17.38 -1.40
N LEU A 94 -2.55 -17.90 -0.22
CA LEU A 94 -2.52 -17.11 1.00
C LEU A 94 -1.07 -16.88 1.35
N LEU A 95 -0.69 -15.63 1.49
CA LEU A 95 0.60 -15.29 2.05
C LEU A 95 0.58 -15.62 3.54
N THR A 96 1.10 -16.80 3.84
CA THR A 96 1.20 -17.30 5.21
C THR A 96 2.33 -16.60 5.93
N GLY A 97 2.02 -16.05 7.11
CA GLY A 97 3.02 -15.38 7.94
C GLY A 97 4.21 -16.28 8.28
N GLY A 98 5.39 -15.71 8.27
CA GLY A 98 6.64 -16.43 8.54
C GLY A 98 7.26 -17.17 7.34
N THR A 99 6.56 -17.25 6.22
CA THR A 99 7.14 -17.84 4.98
C THR A 99 7.99 -16.83 4.19
N ALA A 100 8.84 -17.32 3.28
CA ALA A 100 9.63 -16.46 2.42
C ALA A 100 8.75 -15.55 1.55
N GLU A 101 7.66 -16.09 1.03
CA GLU A 101 6.70 -15.36 0.18
C GLU A 101 6.01 -14.20 0.92
N SER A 102 5.90 -14.29 2.25
CA SER A 102 5.31 -13.23 3.08
C SER A 102 6.31 -12.14 3.46
N GLN A 103 7.57 -12.24 3.09
CA GLN A 103 8.55 -11.20 3.37
C GLN A 103 8.43 -10.02 2.40
N VAL A 104 8.73 -8.83 2.88
CA VAL A 104 8.91 -7.65 2.02
C VAL A 104 10.11 -7.90 1.11
N VAL A 105 9.98 -7.51 -0.16
CA VAL A 105 11.10 -7.66 -1.12
C VAL A 105 12.38 -7.00 -0.58
N LYS A 106 13.51 -7.62 -0.83
CA LYS A 106 14.81 -7.23 -0.25
C LYS A 106 15.22 -5.78 -0.55
N GLU A 107 14.80 -5.24 -1.69
CA GLU A 107 15.05 -3.86 -2.13
C GLU A 107 14.39 -2.83 -1.21
N LEU A 108 13.36 -3.23 -0.49
CA LEU A 108 12.57 -2.39 0.40
C LEU A 108 12.60 -2.89 1.85
N ALA A 109 13.58 -3.68 2.23
CA ALA A 109 13.64 -4.34 3.53
C ALA A 109 13.35 -3.37 4.70
N PRO A 110 12.43 -3.72 5.60
CA PRO A 110 12.13 -2.93 6.79
C PRO A 110 13.36 -2.83 7.71
N ARG A 111 13.49 -1.68 8.38
CA ARG A 111 14.47 -1.46 9.46
C ARG A 111 13.80 -1.69 10.83
N PRO A 112 14.58 -1.87 11.91
CA PRO A 112 14.03 -2.08 13.25
C PRO A 112 13.11 -0.94 13.74
N GLU A 113 13.34 0.29 13.28
CA GLU A 113 12.51 1.46 13.61
C GLU A 113 11.24 1.58 12.81
N ASP A 114 11.10 0.84 11.69
CA ASP A 114 9.91 0.87 10.83
C ASP A 114 8.76 0.07 11.47
N ILE A 115 7.55 0.45 11.17
CA ILE A 115 6.35 -0.25 11.65
C ILE A 115 5.90 -1.26 10.60
N VAL A 116 5.80 -2.52 11.00
CA VAL A 116 5.25 -3.59 10.15
C VAL A 116 3.89 -4.00 10.68
N VAL A 117 2.84 -3.75 9.90
CA VAL A 117 1.44 -4.02 10.25
C VAL A 117 0.97 -5.29 9.53
N PRO A 118 0.84 -6.42 10.24
CA PRO A 118 0.24 -7.62 9.67
C PRO A 118 -1.26 -7.42 9.45
N LYS A 119 -1.74 -7.77 8.27
CA LYS A 119 -3.15 -7.64 7.92
C LYS A 119 -3.71 -8.91 7.29
N GLN A 120 -5.02 -9.14 7.49
CA GLN A 120 -5.74 -10.30 6.96
C GLN A 120 -6.92 -9.88 6.08
N ARG A 121 -7.06 -8.59 5.81
CA ARG A 121 -8.13 -8.01 4.96
C ARG A 121 -7.54 -7.04 3.95
N TRP A 122 -8.36 -6.55 3.04
CA TRP A 122 -7.92 -5.63 1.98
C TRP A 122 -7.41 -4.30 2.53
N SER A 123 -8.18 -3.70 3.43
CA SER A 123 -7.74 -2.46 4.07
C SER A 123 -6.64 -2.73 5.11
N ALA A 124 -5.61 -1.90 5.11
CA ALA A 124 -4.56 -1.91 6.13
C ALA A 124 -5.06 -1.51 7.52
N PHE A 125 -6.24 -0.87 7.62
CA PHE A 125 -6.83 -0.45 8.89
C PHE A 125 -7.71 -1.53 9.52
N HIS A 126 -8.31 -2.41 8.71
CA HIS A 126 -9.33 -3.33 9.20
C HIS A 126 -8.73 -4.44 10.10
N GLY A 127 -9.05 -4.39 11.39
CA GLY A 127 -8.58 -5.37 12.38
C GLY A 127 -7.09 -5.33 12.69
N THR A 128 -6.45 -4.18 12.43
CA THR A 128 -5.02 -3.97 12.69
C THR A 128 -4.79 -2.84 13.71
N TYR A 129 -3.55 -2.66 14.14
CA TYR A 129 -3.15 -1.54 14.98
C TYR A 129 -2.64 -0.32 14.20
N LEU A 130 -2.89 -0.23 12.89
CA LEU A 130 -2.35 0.84 12.04
C LEU A 130 -2.78 2.23 12.54
N ASP A 131 -4.06 2.44 12.79
CA ASP A 131 -4.56 3.74 13.27
C ASP A 131 -3.92 4.13 14.61
N LEU A 132 -3.83 3.18 15.55
CA LEU A 132 -3.13 3.39 16.83
C LEU A 132 -1.68 3.84 16.63
N ALA A 133 -0.93 3.15 15.75
CA ALA A 133 0.47 3.48 15.47
C ALA A 133 0.63 4.87 14.87
N LEU A 134 -0.23 5.24 13.90
CA LEU A 134 -0.23 6.55 13.27
C LEU A 134 -0.57 7.67 14.27
N ARG A 135 -1.65 7.50 15.06
CA ARG A 135 -2.08 8.49 16.07
C ARG A 135 -1.04 8.71 17.16
N THR A 136 -0.38 7.65 17.62
CA THR A 136 0.69 7.73 18.63
C THR A 136 1.85 8.62 18.16
N ARG A 137 2.14 8.65 16.86
CA ARG A 137 3.16 9.50 16.23
C ARG A 137 2.59 10.82 15.71
N ARG A 138 1.31 11.14 15.99
CA ARG A 138 0.61 12.36 15.52
C ARG A 138 0.61 12.49 13.99
N VAL A 139 0.64 11.39 13.29
CA VAL A 139 0.53 11.37 11.83
C VAL A 139 -0.89 11.75 11.44
N ASP A 140 -1.04 12.66 10.48
CA ASP A 140 -2.30 13.06 9.87
C ASP A 140 -2.28 12.93 8.34
N THR A 141 -1.12 12.65 7.76
CA THR A 141 -0.94 12.52 6.32
C THR A 141 -0.29 11.19 5.98
N ILE A 142 -0.87 10.45 5.03
CA ILE A 142 -0.36 9.15 4.57
C ILE A 142 0.00 9.25 3.10
N ILE A 143 1.25 8.93 2.77
CA ILE A 143 1.71 8.64 1.41
C ILE A 143 1.49 7.16 1.18
N LEU A 144 0.68 6.79 0.20
CA LEU A 144 0.28 5.41 -0.06
C LEU A 144 0.84 4.91 -1.40
N ALA A 145 1.60 3.80 -1.35
CA ALA A 145 2.22 3.15 -2.50
C ALA A 145 2.16 1.62 -2.38
N GLY A 146 2.13 0.90 -3.48
CA GLY A 146 2.13 -0.57 -3.54
C GLY A 146 1.07 -1.19 -4.44
N GLY A 147 0.58 -2.36 -4.10
CA GLY A 147 -0.40 -3.11 -4.93
C GLY A 147 -1.35 -3.99 -4.11
N SER A 148 -2.53 -4.31 -4.62
CA SER A 148 -3.12 -3.87 -5.89
C SER A 148 -3.87 -2.55 -5.72
N THR A 149 -3.83 -1.68 -6.75
CA THR A 149 -4.48 -0.37 -6.74
C THR A 149 -5.98 -0.47 -6.49
N ASP A 150 -6.64 -1.38 -7.17
CA ASP A 150 -8.11 -1.56 -7.19
C ASP A 150 -8.65 -2.34 -5.99
N VAL A 151 -7.78 -2.98 -5.22
CA VAL A 151 -8.17 -3.76 -4.04
C VAL A 151 -7.60 -3.14 -2.75
N GLY A 152 -6.32 -3.40 -2.47
CA GLY A 152 -5.71 -3.03 -1.20
C GLY A 152 -5.47 -1.54 -1.04
N ILE A 153 -4.97 -0.88 -2.08
CA ILE A 153 -4.77 0.59 -2.09
C ILE A 153 -6.12 1.30 -1.97
N ALA A 154 -7.12 0.91 -2.79
CA ALA A 154 -8.44 1.55 -2.76
C ALA A 154 -9.12 1.38 -1.41
N SER A 155 -9.21 0.15 -0.88
CA SER A 155 -9.86 -0.10 0.41
C SER A 155 -9.15 0.59 1.57
N THR A 156 -7.82 0.70 1.53
CA THR A 156 -7.05 1.44 2.53
C THR A 156 -7.26 2.95 2.40
N ALA A 157 -7.32 3.48 1.18
CA ALA A 157 -7.57 4.90 0.94
C ALA A 157 -8.96 5.33 1.41
N PHE A 158 -10.01 4.54 1.15
CA PHE A 158 -11.35 4.82 1.65
C PHE A 158 -11.38 4.79 3.19
N ALA A 159 -10.80 3.76 3.81
CA ALA A 159 -10.75 3.67 5.27
C ALA A 159 -9.94 4.83 5.89
N ALA A 160 -8.80 5.18 5.32
CA ALA A 160 -8.00 6.33 5.78
C ALA A 160 -8.79 7.63 5.71
N ARG A 161 -9.60 7.81 4.66
CA ARG A 161 -10.47 8.99 4.52
C ARG A 161 -11.55 9.02 5.60
N ASP A 162 -12.16 7.87 5.92
CA ASP A 162 -13.16 7.76 6.99
C ASP A 162 -12.55 8.02 8.39
N PHE A 163 -11.25 7.80 8.56
CA PHE A 163 -10.47 8.16 9.76
C PHE A 163 -9.90 9.58 9.75
N ASP A 164 -10.28 10.44 8.78
CA ASP A 164 -9.83 11.83 8.63
C ASP A 164 -8.33 12.00 8.35
N TYR A 165 -7.67 11.02 7.74
CA TYR A 165 -6.31 11.20 7.23
C TYR A 165 -6.30 11.96 5.91
N SER A 166 -5.34 12.87 5.78
CA SER A 166 -4.94 13.43 4.47
C SER A 166 -4.17 12.36 3.68
N LEU A 167 -4.46 12.25 2.38
CA LEU A 167 -3.87 11.22 1.54
C LEU A 167 -3.07 11.80 0.39
N VAL A 168 -1.92 11.18 0.12
CA VAL A 168 -1.16 11.30 -1.12
C VAL A 168 -1.02 9.90 -1.70
N ILE A 169 -1.62 9.63 -2.86
CA ILE A 169 -1.51 8.34 -3.55
C ILE A 169 -0.51 8.48 -4.68
N VAL A 170 0.51 7.62 -4.71
CA VAL A 170 1.62 7.75 -5.64
C VAL A 170 1.34 6.91 -6.89
N SER A 171 0.97 7.59 -7.99
CA SER A 171 0.44 6.92 -9.17
C SER A 171 1.42 5.98 -9.85
N ASP A 172 2.69 6.33 -9.92
CA ASP A 172 3.76 5.55 -10.55
C ASP A 172 4.48 4.60 -9.57
N ALA A 173 4.03 4.57 -8.30
CA ALA A 173 4.45 3.61 -7.28
C ALA A 173 3.30 2.70 -6.83
N CYS A 174 2.19 2.69 -7.57
CA CYS A 174 1.08 1.74 -7.41
C CYS A 174 0.88 0.94 -8.70
N THR A 175 0.31 -0.26 -8.59
CA THR A 175 -0.03 -1.10 -9.74
C THR A 175 -1.24 -1.98 -9.47
N SER A 176 -1.90 -2.41 -10.55
CA SER A 176 -2.98 -3.42 -10.54
C SER A 176 -2.74 -4.42 -11.67
N PRO A 177 -3.18 -5.68 -11.54
CA PRO A 177 -3.23 -6.60 -12.68
C PRO A 177 -4.02 -6.04 -13.85
N GLU A 178 -5.12 -5.33 -13.55
CA GLU A 178 -5.98 -4.66 -14.54
C GLU A 178 -5.56 -3.19 -14.66
N GLN A 179 -4.85 -2.86 -15.72
CA GLN A 179 -4.34 -1.50 -15.94
C GLN A 179 -5.45 -0.46 -16.04
N ASP A 180 -6.57 -0.78 -16.66
CA ASP A 180 -7.73 0.11 -16.78
C ASP A 180 -8.31 0.48 -15.41
N ASN A 181 -8.35 -0.48 -14.46
CA ASN A 181 -8.77 -0.22 -13.08
C ASN A 181 -7.84 0.78 -12.40
N HIS A 182 -6.52 0.57 -12.55
CA HIS A 182 -5.52 1.49 -12.01
C HIS A 182 -5.72 2.91 -12.56
N GLU A 183 -5.81 3.06 -13.87
CA GLU A 183 -5.96 4.37 -14.51
C GLU A 183 -7.26 5.06 -14.11
N GLN A 184 -8.37 4.32 -14.07
CA GLN A 184 -9.66 4.87 -13.67
C GLN A 184 -9.64 5.36 -12.21
N LEU A 185 -9.06 4.59 -11.30
CA LEU A 185 -8.93 4.99 -9.90
C LEU A 185 -8.06 6.23 -9.74
N MET A 186 -6.89 6.26 -10.38
CA MET A 186 -5.95 7.39 -10.33
C MET A 186 -6.54 8.67 -10.92
N ARG A 187 -7.30 8.58 -12.00
CA ARG A 187 -7.81 9.75 -12.74
C ARG A 187 -9.16 10.24 -12.26
N ARG A 188 -10.05 9.36 -11.75
CA ARG A 188 -11.46 9.69 -11.51
C ARG A 188 -11.91 9.53 -10.06
N VAL A 189 -11.36 8.56 -9.34
CA VAL A 189 -11.83 8.23 -7.98
C VAL A 189 -10.97 8.91 -6.93
N PHE A 190 -9.68 8.63 -6.92
CA PHE A 190 -8.77 9.16 -5.90
C PHE A 190 -8.65 10.68 -5.85
N PRO A 191 -8.70 11.45 -6.97
CA PRO A 191 -8.68 12.91 -6.90
C PRO A 191 -9.83 13.55 -6.12
N ARG A 192 -10.88 12.78 -5.82
CA ARG A 192 -12.02 13.25 -4.98
C ARG A 192 -11.70 13.24 -3.48
N MET A 193 -10.66 12.53 -3.05
CA MET A 193 -10.35 12.31 -1.63
C MET A 193 -8.85 12.36 -1.28
N ALA A 194 -8.00 12.40 -2.29
CA ALA A 194 -6.54 12.33 -2.13
C ALA A 194 -5.84 13.25 -3.14
N ARG A 195 -4.62 13.59 -2.84
CA ARG A 195 -3.68 14.15 -3.81
C ARG A 195 -3.04 12.99 -4.57
N VAL A 196 -3.29 12.89 -5.87
CA VAL A 196 -2.60 11.91 -6.72
C VAL A 196 -1.34 12.58 -7.27
N ARG A 197 -0.18 11.99 -6.98
CA ARG A 197 1.14 12.54 -7.34
C ARG A 197 2.04 11.43 -7.89
N THR A 198 3.04 11.84 -8.65
CA THR A 198 4.15 10.97 -9.06
C THR A 198 5.19 10.85 -7.93
N THR A 199 6.04 9.84 -8.01
CA THR A 199 7.18 9.67 -7.09
C THR A 199 8.07 10.93 -7.06
N GLY A 200 8.35 11.52 -8.22
CA GLY A 200 9.17 12.73 -8.31
C GLY A 200 8.57 13.90 -7.55
N GLU A 201 7.27 14.13 -7.70
CA GLU A 201 6.54 15.17 -6.96
C GLU A 201 6.58 14.93 -5.46
N VAL A 202 6.32 13.69 -5.01
CA VAL A 202 6.31 13.36 -3.58
C VAL A 202 7.71 13.50 -2.96
N VAL A 203 8.75 13.10 -3.66
CA VAL A 203 10.14 13.33 -3.21
C VAL A 203 10.38 14.81 -2.99
N SER A 204 10.02 15.66 -3.95
CA SER A 204 10.14 17.13 -3.81
C SER A 204 9.29 17.70 -2.67
N MET A 205 8.09 17.12 -2.42
CA MET A 205 7.22 17.52 -1.29
C MET A 205 7.81 17.17 0.08
N LEU A 206 8.70 16.18 0.17
CA LEU A 206 9.39 15.76 1.39
C LEU A 206 10.73 16.44 1.60
N GLU A 207 11.33 17.06 0.57
CA GLU A 207 12.62 17.73 0.67
C GLU A 207 12.54 18.88 1.67
N LYS A 208 13.53 18.92 2.58
CA LYS A 208 13.73 20.05 3.50
C LYS A 208 14.31 21.24 2.71
N CYS A 209 13.84 22.43 3.02
CA CYS A 209 14.57 23.64 2.61
C CYS A 209 15.87 23.78 3.36
#